data_1f70e3142a74940fe9fdd85a9416b1a7
#
_entry.id   1f70e3142a74940fe9fdd85a9416b1a7
#
_cell.length_a   1.000
_cell.length_b   1.000
_cell.length_c   1.000
_cell.angle_alpha   90.00
_cell.angle_beta   90.00
_cell.angle_gamma   90.00
#
_symmetry.space_group_name_H-M   'P 1'
#
loop_
_entity.id
_entity.type
_entity.pdbx_description
1 polymer ?
#
loop_
_entity_poly.entity_id
_entity_poly.type
_entity_poly.pdbx_seq_one_letter_code
_entity_poly.pdbx_strand_id
1 'polypeptide(L)'
;MAEARPGAPTGLQLSALPDHSPLLQPSLAELRRRARALGALPAPPPLTDPFLLRFLRARDFDLDLAWRLLKNYYKWRAECPEISADLHPRSILGLLRAGYVGVLRDRDPTGSKVLIYRIAHWDPKVFTVYDVFRLSLITSELIVQEVETQRNGIKAVFDLEGWHFSHAFQITPSVAKKIAAVLTDSFPLKVRGIHLINEPIVFHAVFSMIKPFLTEKIKERIHMHGANFKQSLLQHFPDILPLEYGGEEFSMEDVCQEWTDFIMKSENYLSSISQTNQ
;
A
#
# COMPACT_ATOMS: atom_id res chain seq x y z
N MET A 1 -27.88 -24.29 3.30
CA MET A 1 -26.82 -24.56 2.29
C MET A 1 -27.44 -24.28 0.92
N ALA A 2 -27.15 -23.10 0.37
CA ALA A 2 -27.59 -22.78 -0.98
C ALA A 2 -26.64 -23.47 -1.94
N GLU A 3 -27.15 -24.41 -2.73
CA GLU A 3 -26.40 -25.05 -3.82
C GLU A 3 -25.95 -23.97 -4.81
N ALA A 4 -24.63 -23.85 -4.98
CA ALA A 4 -24.09 -23.02 -6.03
C ALA A 4 -24.60 -23.55 -7.38
N ARG A 5 -25.27 -22.72 -8.15
CA ARG A 5 -25.73 -23.08 -9.50
C ARG A 5 -24.49 -23.45 -10.33
N PRO A 6 -24.49 -24.62 -11.01
CA PRO A 6 -23.41 -24.99 -11.91
C PRO A 6 -23.30 -23.92 -13.02
N GLY A 7 -22.13 -23.25 -13.10
CA GLY A 7 -21.83 -22.24 -14.13
C GLY A 7 -21.65 -20.80 -13.63
N ALA A 8 -21.87 -20.48 -12.34
CA ALA A 8 -21.58 -19.17 -11.80
C ALA A 8 -20.05 -18.95 -11.67
N PRO A 9 -19.47 -17.82 -12.14
CA PRO A 9 -18.03 -17.55 -11.99
C PRO A 9 -17.63 -17.42 -10.53
N THR A 10 -16.46 -17.96 -10.18
CA THR A 10 -15.87 -17.80 -8.85
C THR A 10 -15.36 -16.35 -8.65
N GLY A 11 -15.09 -15.97 -7.41
CA GLY A 11 -14.50 -14.64 -7.12
C GLY A 11 -13.17 -14.41 -7.83
N LEU A 12 -12.30 -15.43 -7.92
CA LEU A 12 -11.04 -15.35 -8.66
C LEU A 12 -11.26 -15.18 -10.16
N GLN A 13 -12.25 -15.85 -10.73
CA GLN A 13 -12.62 -15.70 -12.14
C GLN A 13 -13.17 -14.28 -12.42
N LEU A 14 -14.00 -13.73 -11.52
CA LEU A 14 -14.49 -12.35 -11.61
C LEU A 14 -13.33 -11.35 -11.54
N SER A 15 -12.37 -11.55 -10.65
CA SER A 15 -11.17 -10.71 -10.54
C SER A 15 -10.35 -10.65 -11.82
N ALA A 16 -10.33 -11.71 -12.60
CA ALA A 16 -9.59 -11.79 -13.86
C ALA A 16 -10.28 -11.07 -15.03
N LEU A 17 -11.55 -10.72 -14.90
CA LEU A 17 -12.31 -10.05 -15.97
C LEU A 17 -11.91 -8.56 -16.09
N PRO A 18 -12.00 -7.98 -17.31
CA PRO A 18 -11.77 -6.56 -17.51
C PRO A 18 -12.87 -5.72 -16.85
N ASP A 19 -12.57 -4.46 -16.55
CA ASP A 19 -13.43 -3.54 -15.81
C ASP A 19 -14.83 -3.38 -16.41
N HIS A 20 -14.94 -3.47 -17.73
CA HIS A 20 -16.20 -3.26 -18.47
C HIS A 20 -17.05 -4.55 -18.62
N SER A 21 -16.60 -5.68 -18.08
CA SER A 21 -17.37 -6.92 -18.18
C SER A 21 -18.73 -6.80 -17.50
N PRO A 22 -19.84 -7.17 -18.20
CA PRO A 22 -21.17 -7.16 -17.61
C PRO A 22 -21.32 -8.05 -16.37
N LEU A 23 -20.47 -9.07 -16.25
CA LEU A 23 -20.49 -10.01 -15.13
C LEU A 23 -20.07 -9.37 -13.79
N LEU A 24 -19.40 -8.20 -13.82
CA LEU A 24 -19.00 -7.45 -12.63
C LEU A 24 -20.13 -6.55 -12.10
N GLN A 25 -21.13 -6.24 -12.90
CA GLN A 25 -22.18 -5.28 -12.53
C GLN A 25 -23.01 -5.65 -11.31
N PRO A 26 -23.43 -6.91 -11.09
CA PRO A 26 -24.15 -7.28 -9.87
C PRO A 26 -23.36 -6.98 -8.59
N SER A 27 -22.06 -7.28 -8.56
CA SER A 27 -21.19 -7.00 -7.41
C SER A 27 -21.00 -5.51 -7.18
N LEU A 28 -20.77 -4.75 -8.25
CA LEU A 28 -20.62 -3.29 -8.21
C LEU A 28 -21.90 -2.62 -7.69
N ALA A 29 -23.05 -3.02 -8.23
CA ALA A 29 -24.34 -2.47 -7.85
C ALA A 29 -24.64 -2.71 -6.36
N GLU A 30 -24.38 -3.92 -5.86
CA GLU A 30 -24.62 -4.27 -4.47
C GLU A 30 -23.66 -3.54 -3.52
N LEU A 31 -22.38 -3.44 -3.85
CA LEU A 31 -21.40 -2.70 -3.04
C LEU A 31 -21.78 -1.22 -2.97
N ARG A 32 -22.14 -0.63 -4.11
CA ARG A 32 -22.61 0.77 -4.17
C ARG A 32 -23.88 0.99 -3.37
N ARG A 33 -24.83 0.07 -3.44
CA ARG A 33 -26.09 0.12 -2.68
C ARG A 33 -25.80 0.14 -1.18
N ARG A 34 -24.95 -0.74 -0.68
CA ARG A 34 -24.55 -0.79 0.72
C ARG A 34 -23.89 0.50 1.18
N ALA A 35 -23.00 1.05 0.33
CA ALA A 35 -22.32 2.30 0.62
C ALA A 35 -23.30 3.48 0.73
N ARG A 36 -24.25 3.58 -0.18
CA ARG A 36 -25.26 4.63 -0.17
C ARG A 36 -26.25 4.51 1.01
N ALA A 37 -26.53 3.30 1.45
CA ALA A 37 -27.46 3.05 2.57
C ALA A 37 -26.91 3.55 3.92
N LEU A 38 -25.62 3.78 4.05
CA LEU A 38 -25.02 4.37 5.27
C LEU A 38 -25.26 5.88 5.39
N GLY A 39 -25.89 6.52 4.40
CA GLY A 39 -26.10 7.97 4.39
C GLY A 39 -24.89 8.73 3.88
N ALA A 40 -24.60 9.90 4.44
CA ALA A 40 -23.49 10.72 4.01
C ALA A 40 -22.17 9.97 4.08
N LEU A 41 -21.76 9.36 2.95
CA LEU A 41 -20.36 9.01 2.78
C LEU A 41 -19.61 10.33 2.75
N PRO A 42 -18.58 10.45 3.57
CA PRO A 42 -17.77 11.63 3.51
C PRO A 42 -17.15 11.76 2.13
N ALA A 43 -16.83 12.94 1.80
CA ALA A 43 -15.99 13.44 0.74
C ALA A 43 -15.13 12.39 0.00
N PRO A 44 -14.50 12.80 -1.12
CA PRO A 44 -13.78 11.94 -2.06
C PRO A 44 -12.97 10.80 -1.42
N PRO A 45 -12.75 9.70 -2.14
CA PRO A 45 -13.08 9.47 -3.56
C PRO A 45 -14.54 9.09 -3.82
N PRO A 46 -15.11 9.48 -4.99
CA PRO A 46 -16.47 9.14 -5.37
C PRO A 46 -16.60 7.64 -5.68
N LEU A 47 -17.82 7.09 -5.52
CA LEU A 47 -18.14 5.67 -5.71
C LEU A 47 -18.25 5.28 -7.19
N THR A 48 -17.21 5.53 -7.97
CA THR A 48 -17.14 5.11 -9.37
C THR A 48 -16.88 3.60 -9.49
N ASP A 49 -17.17 3.01 -10.64
CA ASP A 49 -16.87 1.61 -10.90
C ASP A 49 -15.37 1.28 -10.70
N PRO A 50 -14.43 2.03 -11.30
CA PRO A 50 -13.00 1.77 -11.07
C PRO A 50 -12.60 1.83 -9.60
N PHE A 51 -13.16 2.75 -8.84
CA PHE A 51 -12.87 2.85 -7.41
C PHE A 51 -13.40 1.66 -6.62
N LEU A 52 -14.65 1.27 -6.85
CA LEU A 52 -15.27 0.12 -6.15
C LEU A 52 -14.59 -1.21 -6.52
N LEU A 53 -14.11 -1.35 -7.74
CA LEU A 53 -13.39 -2.56 -8.18
C LEU A 53 -12.12 -2.81 -7.39
N ARG A 54 -11.47 -1.78 -6.87
CA ARG A 54 -10.28 -1.94 -6.00
C ARG A 54 -10.60 -2.80 -4.77
N PHE A 55 -11.75 -2.54 -4.16
CA PHE A 55 -12.21 -3.24 -2.95
C PHE A 55 -12.66 -4.66 -3.27
N LEU A 56 -13.39 -4.83 -4.34
CA LEU A 56 -13.82 -6.15 -4.80
C LEU A 56 -12.64 -7.04 -5.15
N ARG A 57 -11.68 -6.54 -5.93
CA ARG A 57 -10.48 -7.30 -6.29
C ARG A 57 -9.57 -7.57 -5.10
N ALA A 58 -9.46 -6.64 -4.16
CA ALA A 58 -8.67 -6.85 -2.95
C ALA A 58 -9.20 -7.98 -2.07
N ARG A 59 -10.46 -8.35 -2.21
CA ARG A 59 -11.13 -9.41 -1.44
C ARG A 59 -11.71 -10.50 -2.33
N ASP A 60 -11.18 -10.67 -3.54
CA ASP A 60 -11.56 -11.73 -4.49
C ASP A 60 -13.09 -11.82 -4.70
N PHE A 61 -13.74 -10.65 -4.79
CA PHE A 61 -15.18 -10.51 -4.98
C PHE A 61 -16.05 -11.08 -3.86
N ASP A 62 -15.50 -11.26 -2.65
CA ASP A 62 -16.29 -11.48 -1.45
C ASP A 62 -16.94 -10.15 -1.04
N LEU A 63 -18.24 -10.01 -1.26
CA LEU A 63 -18.99 -8.77 -1.04
C LEU A 63 -18.94 -8.30 0.41
N ASP A 64 -19.06 -9.19 1.37
CA ASP A 64 -19.06 -8.82 2.79
C ASP A 64 -17.68 -8.31 3.23
N LEU A 65 -16.62 -8.97 2.79
CA LEU A 65 -15.24 -8.55 3.07
C LEU A 65 -14.89 -7.26 2.33
N ALA A 66 -15.31 -7.09 1.07
CA ALA A 66 -15.11 -5.87 0.30
C ALA A 66 -15.85 -4.68 0.94
N TRP A 67 -17.06 -4.90 1.42
CA TRP A 67 -17.84 -3.90 2.13
C TRP A 67 -17.17 -3.47 3.43
N ARG A 68 -16.69 -4.41 4.22
CA ARG A 68 -15.96 -4.11 5.45
C ARG A 68 -14.71 -3.28 5.15
N LEU A 69 -13.96 -3.65 4.12
CA LEU A 69 -12.77 -2.93 3.68
C LEU A 69 -13.11 -1.50 3.26
N LEU A 70 -14.17 -1.29 2.50
CA LEU A 70 -14.62 0.03 2.07
C LEU A 70 -15.01 0.92 3.26
N LYS A 71 -15.77 0.39 4.21
CA LYS A 71 -16.11 1.11 5.45
C LYS A 71 -14.85 1.50 6.22
N ASN A 72 -13.94 0.56 6.40
CA ASN A 72 -12.70 0.79 7.14
C ASN A 72 -11.79 1.79 6.44
N TYR A 73 -11.74 1.79 5.11
CA TYR A 73 -10.98 2.77 4.33
C TYR A 73 -11.43 4.21 4.64
N TYR A 74 -12.71 4.48 4.56
CA TYR A 74 -13.26 5.81 4.88
C TYR A 74 -13.09 6.17 6.35
N LYS A 75 -13.33 5.23 7.26
CA LYS A 75 -13.15 5.43 8.69
C LYS A 75 -11.70 5.79 9.02
N TRP A 76 -10.74 5.04 8.50
CA TRP A 76 -9.32 5.29 8.72
C TRP A 76 -8.90 6.66 8.21
N ARG A 77 -9.35 7.06 7.02
CA ARG A 77 -9.06 8.37 6.46
C ARG A 77 -9.63 9.51 7.34
N ALA A 78 -10.82 9.35 7.86
CA ALA A 78 -11.44 10.34 8.75
C ALA A 78 -10.77 10.41 10.13
N GLU A 79 -10.31 9.29 10.65
CA GLU A 79 -9.63 9.21 11.96
C GLU A 79 -8.15 9.62 11.91
N CYS A 80 -7.55 9.67 10.73
CA CYS A 80 -6.13 10.00 10.54
C CYS A 80 -5.95 11.21 9.61
N PRO A 81 -6.56 12.38 9.91
CA PRO A 81 -6.47 13.55 9.04
C PRO A 81 -5.04 14.07 8.88
N GLU A 82 -4.19 13.88 9.88
CA GLU A 82 -2.78 14.24 9.84
C GLU A 82 -1.99 13.50 8.75
N ILE A 83 -2.55 12.40 8.22
CA ILE A 83 -1.96 11.62 7.12
C ILE A 83 -2.74 11.84 5.83
N SER A 84 -4.08 11.78 5.89
CA SER A 84 -4.96 11.66 4.73
C SER A 84 -5.54 12.97 4.21
N ALA A 85 -5.51 14.06 5.00
CA ALA A 85 -6.20 15.31 4.64
C ALA A 85 -5.57 15.99 3.44
N ASP A 86 -4.25 16.05 3.37
CA ASP A 86 -3.50 16.73 2.30
C ASP A 86 -2.57 15.73 1.60
N LEU A 87 -2.97 15.31 0.40
CA LEU A 87 -2.20 14.39 -0.44
C LEU A 87 -1.48 15.10 -1.60
N HIS A 88 -1.30 16.43 -1.50
CA HIS A 88 -0.54 17.17 -2.51
C HIS A 88 0.94 16.80 -2.46
N PRO A 89 1.58 16.62 -3.63
CA PRO A 89 3.00 16.23 -3.70
C PRO A 89 3.94 17.19 -2.98
N ARG A 90 3.63 18.48 -2.97
CA ARG A 90 4.46 19.50 -2.30
C ARG A 90 4.60 19.27 -0.78
N SER A 91 3.61 18.62 -0.16
CA SER A 91 3.64 18.34 1.29
C SER A 91 4.75 17.34 1.67
N ILE A 92 5.22 16.54 0.71
CA ILE A 92 6.24 15.51 0.94
C ILE A 92 7.40 15.60 -0.07
N LEU A 93 7.52 16.73 -0.75
CA LEU A 93 8.51 16.91 -1.82
C LEU A 93 9.96 16.74 -1.33
N GLY A 94 10.28 17.28 -0.15
CA GLY A 94 11.60 17.12 0.44
C GLY A 94 11.96 15.67 0.69
N LEU A 95 11.02 14.87 1.16
CA LEU A 95 11.20 13.43 1.40
C LEU A 95 11.34 12.66 0.09
N LEU A 96 10.58 13.02 -0.95
CA LEU A 96 10.73 12.48 -2.30
C LEU A 96 12.11 12.77 -2.87
N ARG A 97 12.56 14.02 -2.79
CA ARG A 97 13.89 14.44 -3.28
C ARG A 97 15.04 13.79 -2.52
N ALA A 98 14.82 13.45 -1.25
CA ALA A 98 15.78 12.67 -0.48
C ALA A 98 15.90 11.21 -0.95
N GLY A 99 15.00 10.75 -1.81
CA GLY A 99 15.02 9.38 -2.33
C GLY A 99 14.59 8.32 -1.32
N TYR A 100 13.59 8.64 -0.50
CA TYR A 100 13.09 7.74 0.54
C TYR A 100 12.39 6.51 -0.03
N VAL A 101 11.63 6.65 -1.11
CA VAL A 101 10.86 5.56 -1.70
C VAL A 101 11.05 5.47 -3.21
N GLY A 102 11.12 4.25 -3.70
CA GLY A 102 11.08 3.95 -5.13
C GLY A 102 10.09 2.82 -5.42
N VAL A 103 9.51 2.87 -6.59
CA VAL A 103 8.63 1.81 -7.12
C VAL A 103 9.33 1.20 -8.33
N LEU A 104 9.55 -0.11 -8.31
CA LEU A 104 10.27 -0.77 -9.39
C LEU A 104 9.45 -0.76 -10.68
N ARG A 105 10.15 -0.68 -11.82
CA ARG A 105 9.54 -0.69 -13.16
C ARG A 105 8.86 -2.02 -13.45
N ASP A 106 9.55 -3.11 -13.10
CA ASP A 106 9.11 -4.46 -13.38
C ASP A 106 8.43 -5.08 -12.15
N ARG A 107 7.45 -5.92 -12.43
CA ARG A 107 6.78 -6.72 -11.41
C ARG A 107 7.61 -7.94 -11.08
N ASP A 108 7.42 -8.49 -9.89
CA ASP A 108 8.07 -9.75 -9.52
C ASP A 108 7.45 -10.94 -10.29
N PRO A 109 8.02 -12.16 -10.17
CA PRO A 109 7.49 -13.33 -10.89
C PRO A 109 6.03 -13.67 -10.60
N THR A 110 5.47 -13.20 -9.48
CA THR A 110 4.06 -13.40 -9.11
C THR A 110 3.14 -12.30 -9.64
N GLY A 111 3.69 -11.31 -10.34
CA GLY A 111 2.96 -10.16 -10.86
C GLY A 111 2.75 -9.02 -9.85
N SER A 112 3.32 -9.12 -8.66
CA SER A 112 3.20 -8.08 -7.64
C SER A 112 4.04 -6.85 -7.98
N LYS A 113 3.50 -5.68 -7.66
CA LYS A 113 4.25 -4.42 -7.68
C LYS A 113 5.23 -4.39 -6.52
N VAL A 114 6.45 -3.92 -6.75
CA VAL A 114 7.50 -3.91 -5.72
C VAL A 114 7.89 -2.49 -5.35
N LEU A 115 7.86 -2.19 -4.05
CA LEU A 115 8.24 -0.91 -3.48
C LEU A 115 9.47 -1.09 -2.60
N ILE A 116 10.38 -0.10 -2.63
CA ILE A 116 11.55 -0.07 -1.74
C ILE A 116 11.54 1.23 -0.95
N TYR A 117 11.57 1.10 0.38
CA TYR A 117 11.68 2.21 1.33
C TYR A 117 13.06 2.22 1.97
N ARG A 118 13.70 3.40 2.00
CA ARG A 118 15.06 3.56 2.54
C ARG A 118 15.06 4.45 3.77
N ILE A 119 15.17 3.86 4.96
CA ILE A 119 15.13 4.60 6.23
C ILE A 119 16.30 5.59 6.36
N ALA A 120 17.48 5.25 5.81
CA ALA A 120 18.64 6.17 5.83
C ALA A 120 18.35 7.52 5.15
N HIS A 121 17.35 7.59 4.27
CA HIS A 121 16.94 8.79 3.55
C HIS A 121 15.79 9.55 4.23
N TRP A 122 15.38 9.11 5.39
CA TRP A 122 14.44 9.81 6.26
C TRP A 122 15.16 10.45 7.43
N ASP A 123 15.30 11.79 7.40
CA ASP A 123 15.79 12.55 8.56
C ASP A 123 14.62 12.86 9.51
N PRO A 124 14.59 12.22 10.70
CA PRO A 124 13.48 12.39 11.64
C PRO A 124 13.44 13.77 12.31
N LYS A 125 14.49 14.59 12.15
CA LYS A 125 14.51 15.98 12.61
C LYS A 125 13.76 16.90 11.65
N VAL A 126 13.64 16.52 10.37
CA VAL A 126 13.02 17.32 9.32
C VAL A 126 11.60 16.83 9.03
N PHE A 127 11.42 15.50 8.96
CA PHE A 127 10.15 14.87 8.62
C PHE A 127 9.65 14.02 9.76
N THR A 128 8.37 14.17 10.11
CA THR A 128 7.71 13.33 11.10
C THR A 128 7.35 11.96 10.53
N VAL A 129 7.00 11.02 11.39
CA VAL A 129 6.44 9.74 10.95
C VAL A 129 5.15 9.92 10.15
N TYR A 130 4.39 10.98 10.39
CA TYR A 130 3.17 11.30 9.64
C TYR A 130 3.49 11.72 8.20
N ASP A 131 4.57 12.44 7.96
CA ASP A 131 5.05 12.76 6.61
C ASP A 131 5.45 11.50 5.85
N VAL A 132 6.20 10.63 6.50
CA VAL A 132 6.62 9.32 5.94
C VAL A 132 5.39 8.47 5.62
N PHE A 133 4.43 8.42 6.51
CA PHE A 133 3.19 7.66 6.30
C PHE A 133 2.34 8.27 5.17
N ARG A 134 2.29 9.60 5.08
CA ARG A 134 1.59 10.30 3.97
C ARG A 134 2.20 9.95 2.62
N LEU A 135 3.53 9.91 2.53
CA LEU A 135 4.19 9.48 1.30
C LEU A 135 3.82 8.05 0.92
N SER A 136 3.76 7.14 1.89
CA SER A 136 3.29 5.77 1.66
C SER A 136 1.83 5.71 1.21
N LEU A 137 0.96 6.54 1.77
CA LEU A 137 -0.43 6.62 1.36
C LEU A 137 -0.57 7.17 -0.07
N ILE A 138 0.15 8.24 -0.39
CA ILE A 138 0.18 8.80 -1.75
C ILE A 138 0.64 7.74 -2.75
N THR A 139 1.72 7.05 -2.45
CA THR A 139 2.25 5.95 -3.28
C THR A 139 1.20 4.87 -3.49
N SER A 140 0.55 4.42 -2.42
CA SER A 140 -0.48 3.38 -2.46
C SER A 140 -1.71 3.81 -3.27
N GLU A 141 -2.16 5.05 -3.11
CA GLU A 141 -3.30 5.60 -3.88
C GLU A 141 -3.01 5.67 -5.38
N LEU A 142 -1.77 5.87 -5.76
CA LEU A 142 -1.38 5.89 -7.17
C LEU A 142 -1.26 4.49 -7.76
N ILE A 143 -0.57 3.57 -7.10
CA ILE A 143 -0.36 2.22 -7.64
C ILE A 143 -1.62 1.36 -7.62
N VAL A 144 -2.56 1.63 -6.71
CA VAL A 144 -3.81 0.86 -6.65
C VAL A 144 -4.75 1.13 -7.84
N GLN A 145 -4.50 2.17 -8.62
CA GLN A 145 -5.21 2.41 -9.88
C GLN A 145 -4.88 1.38 -10.94
N GLU A 146 -3.72 0.75 -10.86
CA GLU A 146 -3.29 -0.28 -11.79
C GLU A 146 -4.08 -1.58 -11.56
N VAL A 147 -4.80 -2.06 -12.58
CA VAL A 147 -5.63 -3.27 -12.47
C VAL A 147 -4.80 -4.50 -12.08
N GLU A 148 -3.60 -4.64 -12.65
CA GLU A 148 -2.69 -5.74 -12.29
C GLU A 148 -2.25 -5.67 -10.83
N THR A 149 -2.06 -4.48 -10.28
CA THR A 149 -1.73 -4.31 -8.85
C THR A 149 -2.92 -4.67 -7.95
N GLN A 150 -4.15 -4.35 -8.38
CA GLN A 150 -5.36 -4.78 -7.66
C GLN A 150 -5.46 -6.31 -7.59
N ARG A 151 -5.11 -7.00 -8.69
CA ARG A 151 -5.14 -8.47 -8.77
C ARG A 151 -4.01 -9.14 -8.01
N ASN A 152 -2.79 -8.68 -8.22
CA ASN A 152 -1.56 -9.36 -7.80
C ASN A 152 -0.93 -8.76 -6.55
N GLY A 153 -1.42 -7.62 -6.09
CA GLY A 153 -0.97 -6.98 -4.85
C GLY A 153 0.42 -6.35 -4.94
N ILE A 154 0.98 -6.10 -3.78
CA ILE A 154 2.28 -5.45 -3.61
C ILE A 154 3.21 -6.29 -2.73
N LYS A 155 4.50 -6.09 -2.91
CA LYS A 155 5.56 -6.50 -1.99
C LYS A 155 6.40 -5.28 -1.66
N ALA A 156 6.67 -5.07 -0.39
CA ALA A 156 7.46 -3.93 0.09
C ALA A 156 8.77 -4.40 0.68
N VAL A 157 9.86 -3.74 0.29
CA VAL A 157 11.19 -3.92 0.88
C VAL A 157 11.48 -2.69 1.73
N PHE A 158 11.76 -2.90 3.01
CA PHE A 158 12.18 -1.85 3.95
C PHE A 158 13.65 -2.02 4.24
N ASP A 159 14.46 -1.13 3.69
CA ASP A 159 15.87 -1.03 4.03
C ASP A 159 16.02 -0.21 5.31
N LEU A 160 16.29 -0.91 6.41
CA LEU A 160 16.37 -0.35 7.75
C LEU A 160 17.76 0.11 8.13
N GLU A 161 18.71 0.14 7.20
CA GLU A 161 19.99 0.76 7.42
C GLU A 161 19.81 2.21 7.89
N GLY A 162 20.53 2.59 8.93
CA GLY A 162 20.40 3.93 9.52
C GLY A 162 19.21 4.12 10.46
N TRP A 163 18.43 3.07 10.73
CA TRP A 163 17.42 3.13 11.78
C TRP A 163 18.07 3.33 13.15
N HIS A 164 17.62 4.35 13.88
CA HIS A 164 18.09 4.63 15.22
C HIS A 164 16.98 5.14 16.14
N PHE A 165 17.32 5.51 17.37
CA PHE A 165 16.34 5.92 18.38
C PHE A 165 15.45 7.08 17.97
N SER A 166 15.96 8.05 17.21
CA SER A 166 15.14 9.18 16.73
C SER A 166 13.99 8.74 15.85
N HIS A 167 14.16 7.69 15.04
CA HIS A 167 13.08 7.07 14.28
C HIS A 167 12.12 6.32 15.22
N ALA A 168 12.67 5.51 16.13
CA ALA A 168 11.89 4.68 17.05
C ALA A 168 10.96 5.50 17.94
N PHE A 169 11.42 6.66 18.44
CA PHE A 169 10.62 7.53 19.30
C PHE A 169 9.38 8.10 18.64
N GLN A 170 9.33 8.15 17.32
CA GLN A 170 8.15 8.60 16.60
C GLN A 170 7.08 7.52 16.45
N ILE A 171 7.43 6.24 16.66
CA ILE A 171 6.49 5.12 16.58
C ILE A 171 5.84 4.90 17.95
N THR A 172 4.73 5.58 18.20
CA THR A 172 3.88 5.38 19.37
C THR A 172 2.95 4.17 19.17
N PRO A 173 2.31 3.64 20.24
CA PRO A 173 1.27 2.62 20.06
C PRO A 173 0.13 3.03 19.14
N SER A 174 -0.27 4.31 19.14
CA SER A 174 -1.26 4.85 18.22
C SER A 174 -0.81 4.79 16.77
N VAL A 175 0.45 5.16 16.48
CA VAL A 175 1.04 5.08 15.14
C VAL A 175 1.17 3.61 14.71
N ALA A 176 1.63 2.73 15.58
CA ALA A 176 1.73 1.30 15.32
C ALA A 176 0.38 0.69 14.90
N LYS A 177 -0.69 1.05 15.59
CA LYS A 177 -2.04 0.62 15.25
C LYS A 177 -2.50 1.13 13.89
N LYS A 178 -2.19 2.39 13.53
CA LYS A 178 -2.50 2.99 12.23
C LYS A 178 -1.75 2.28 11.09
N ILE A 179 -0.48 1.94 11.29
CA ILE A 179 0.33 1.17 10.33
C ILE A 179 -0.31 -0.21 10.11
N ALA A 180 -0.61 -0.92 11.19
CA ALA A 180 -1.21 -2.25 11.10
C ALA A 180 -2.57 -2.24 10.38
N ALA A 181 -3.38 -1.21 10.59
CA ALA A 181 -4.69 -1.08 9.96
C ALA A 181 -4.60 -1.05 8.43
N VAL A 182 -3.68 -0.27 7.85
CA VAL A 182 -3.50 -0.20 6.40
C VAL A 182 -2.90 -1.46 5.80
N LEU A 183 -2.12 -2.20 6.57
CA LEU A 183 -1.54 -3.48 6.15
C LEU A 183 -2.57 -4.62 6.16
N THR A 184 -3.66 -4.47 6.89
CA THR A 184 -4.64 -5.53 7.09
C THR A 184 -5.98 -5.28 6.40
N ASP A 185 -6.78 -4.33 6.86
CA ASP A 185 -8.19 -4.20 6.47
C ASP A 185 -8.67 -2.73 6.34
N SER A 186 -7.78 -1.79 6.02
CA SER A 186 -8.16 -0.38 5.85
C SER A 186 -7.73 0.24 4.51
N PHE A 187 -6.99 -0.51 3.69
CA PHE A 187 -6.57 -0.05 2.36
C PHE A 187 -6.75 -1.18 1.33
N PRO A 188 -7.27 -0.88 0.11
CA PRO A 188 -7.62 -1.91 -0.88
C PRO A 188 -6.41 -2.41 -1.69
N LEU A 189 -5.36 -2.83 -1.01
CA LEU A 189 -4.19 -3.49 -1.60
C LEU A 189 -3.94 -4.83 -0.92
N LYS A 190 -3.65 -5.85 -1.72
CA LYS A 190 -3.16 -7.13 -1.23
C LYS A 190 -1.68 -6.98 -0.89
N VAL A 191 -1.34 -7.04 0.39
CA VAL A 191 0.06 -7.06 0.83
C VAL A 191 0.55 -8.50 0.81
N ARG A 192 1.32 -8.84 -0.22
CA ARG A 192 1.77 -10.21 -0.46
C ARG A 192 3.13 -10.54 0.12
N GLY A 193 3.88 -9.54 0.50
CA GLY A 193 5.18 -9.73 1.14
C GLY A 193 5.69 -8.43 1.73
N ILE A 194 6.35 -8.56 2.87
CA ILE A 194 7.09 -7.49 3.54
C ILE A 194 8.49 -8.02 3.82
N HIS A 195 9.48 -7.40 3.22
CA HIS A 195 10.88 -7.80 3.33
C HIS A 195 11.65 -6.75 4.10
N LEU A 196 12.22 -7.12 5.25
CA LEU A 196 13.05 -6.26 6.07
C LEU A 196 14.51 -6.63 5.84
N ILE A 197 15.31 -5.65 5.48
CA ILE A 197 16.75 -5.83 5.26
C ILE A 197 17.53 -4.84 6.13
N ASN A 198 18.77 -5.19 6.48
CA ASN A 198 19.65 -4.38 7.34
C ASN A 198 19.01 -3.99 8.68
N GLU A 199 18.07 -4.79 9.18
CA GLU A 199 17.37 -4.49 10.44
C GLU A 199 18.33 -4.55 11.63
N PRO A 200 18.50 -3.43 12.38
CA PRO A 200 19.26 -3.44 13.63
C PRO A 200 18.44 -4.04 14.76
N ILE A 201 19.13 -4.48 15.82
CA ILE A 201 18.48 -5.07 17.00
C ILE A 201 17.42 -4.12 17.60
N VAL A 202 17.70 -2.82 17.65
CA VAL A 202 16.76 -1.82 18.18
C VAL A 202 15.42 -1.79 17.41
N PHE A 203 15.38 -2.20 16.17
CA PHE A 203 14.14 -2.26 15.40
C PHE A 203 13.18 -3.33 15.92
N HIS A 204 13.69 -4.40 16.52
CA HIS A 204 12.85 -5.47 17.06
C HIS A 204 11.87 -4.99 18.13
N ALA A 205 12.23 -3.97 18.91
CA ALA A 205 11.35 -3.37 19.90
C ALA A 205 10.13 -2.69 19.22
N VAL A 206 10.35 -1.96 18.14
CA VAL A 206 9.28 -1.33 17.36
C VAL A 206 8.40 -2.39 16.68
N PHE A 207 9.03 -3.40 16.09
CA PHE A 207 8.30 -4.49 15.46
C PHE A 207 7.40 -5.24 16.46
N SER A 208 7.89 -5.47 17.67
CA SER A 208 7.12 -6.08 18.76
C SER A 208 5.88 -5.24 19.15
N MET A 209 5.93 -3.93 18.96
CA MET A 209 4.79 -3.04 19.20
C MET A 209 3.72 -3.15 18.09
N ILE A 210 4.13 -3.36 16.85
CA ILE A 210 3.23 -3.46 15.70
C ILE A 210 2.61 -4.87 15.58
N LYS A 211 3.40 -5.90 15.87
CA LYS A 211 3.05 -7.31 15.67
C LYS A 211 1.71 -7.73 16.27
N PRO A 212 1.29 -7.32 17.47
CA PRO A 212 0.00 -7.73 18.04
C PRO A 212 -1.22 -7.27 17.25
N PHE A 213 -1.09 -6.24 16.42
CA PHE A 213 -2.18 -5.70 15.60
C PHE A 213 -2.25 -6.34 14.21
N LEU A 214 -1.28 -7.17 13.85
CA LEU A 214 -1.22 -7.84 12.55
C LEU A 214 -2.01 -9.17 12.58
N THR A 215 -2.61 -9.53 11.44
CA THR A 215 -3.21 -10.85 11.25
C THR A 215 -2.12 -11.91 11.11
N GLU A 216 -2.46 -13.17 11.39
CA GLU A 216 -1.53 -14.30 11.16
C GLU A 216 -1.07 -14.35 9.70
N LYS A 217 -1.98 -14.10 8.76
CA LYS A 217 -1.69 -14.07 7.33
C LYS A 217 -0.61 -13.05 6.96
N ILE A 218 -0.65 -11.85 7.54
CA ILE A 218 0.38 -10.83 7.31
C ILE A 218 1.70 -11.20 7.98
N LYS A 219 1.66 -11.72 9.20
CA LYS A 219 2.88 -12.18 9.90
C LYS A 219 3.65 -13.22 9.10
N GLU A 220 2.96 -14.17 8.48
CA GLU A 220 3.56 -15.21 7.65
C GLU A 220 4.25 -14.65 6.39
N ARG A 221 3.88 -13.44 5.96
CA ARG A 221 4.42 -12.76 4.79
C ARG A 221 5.59 -11.82 5.10
N ILE A 222 5.98 -11.72 6.36
CA ILE A 222 7.11 -10.88 6.79
C ILE A 222 8.38 -11.72 6.76
N HIS A 223 9.37 -11.24 6.00
CA HIS A 223 10.68 -11.88 5.82
C HIS A 223 11.76 -10.96 6.35
N MET A 224 12.51 -11.42 7.35
CA MET A 224 13.67 -10.72 7.89
C MET A 224 14.95 -11.31 7.29
N HIS A 225 15.68 -10.48 6.55
CA HIS A 225 16.88 -10.93 5.80
C HIS A 225 18.19 -10.62 6.50
N GLY A 226 18.23 -9.66 7.41
CA GLY A 226 19.46 -9.21 8.07
C GLY A 226 20.39 -8.42 7.14
N ALA A 227 21.66 -8.30 7.57
CA ALA A 227 22.66 -7.54 6.82
C ALA A 227 23.12 -8.27 5.55
N ASN A 228 23.12 -9.60 5.53
CA ASN A 228 23.50 -10.43 4.38
C ASN A 228 22.28 -10.74 3.49
N PHE A 229 21.56 -9.73 3.09
CA PHE A 229 20.26 -9.86 2.44
C PHE A 229 20.32 -10.18 0.92
N LYS A 230 21.42 -9.86 0.23
CA LYS A 230 21.45 -9.82 -1.26
C LYS A 230 21.03 -11.13 -1.90
N GLN A 231 21.56 -12.24 -1.43
CA GLN A 231 21.25 -13.55 -2.01
C GLN A 231 19.79 -13.97 -1.74
N SER A 232 19.32 -13.81 -0.51
CA SER A 232 17.95 -14.16 -0.14
C SER A 232 16.91 -13.22 -0.79
N LEU A 233 17.21 -11.92 -0.89
CA LEU A 233 16.34 -10.97 -1.55
C LEU A 233 16.22 -11.25 -3.05
N LEU A 234 17.33 -11.61 -3.69
CA LEU A 234 17.37 -11.96 -5.12
C LEU A 234 16.51 -13.18 -5.44
N GLN A 235 16.38 -14.12 -4.52
CA GLN A 235 15.49 -15.29 -4.69
C GLN A 235 14.01 -14.89 -4.81
N HIS A 236 13.60 -13.84 -4.12
CA HIS A 236 12.24 -13.30 -4.19
C HIS A 236 12.02 -12.38 -5.39
N PHE A 237 13.07 -11.66 -5.80
CA PHE A 237 12.98 -10.61 -6.81
C PHE A 237 14.09 -10.77 -7.88
N PRO A 238 14.09 -11.88 -8.64
CA PRO A 238 15.10 -12.09 -9.69
C PRO A 238 14.94 -11.05 -10.80
N ASP A 239 16.07 -10.56 -11.31
CA ASP A 239 16.21 -9.71 -12.49
C ASP A 239 15.57 -8.31 -12.41
N ILE A 240 15.06 -7.88 -11.26
CA ILE A 240 14.35 -6.60 -11.15
C ILE A 240 14.91 -5.63 -10.11
N LEU A 241 15.88 -6.05 -9.31
CA LEU A 241 16.44 -5.22 -8.23
C LEU A 241 17.41 -4.15 -8.74
N PRO A 242 17.45 -2.97 -8.09
CA PRO A 242 18.49 -1.98 -8.30
C PRO A 242 19.89 -2.49 -7.91
N LEU A 243 20.91 -1.83 -8.42
CA LEU A 243 22.34 -2.16 -8.15
C LEU A 243 22.65 -2.27 -6.65
N GLU A 244 22.13 -1.35 -5.85
CA GLU A 244 22.36 -1.30 -4.39
C GLU A 244 21.81 -2.51 -3.65
N TYR A 245 20.88 -3.23 -4.27
CA TYR A 245 20.19 -4.40 -3.68
C TYR A 245 20.52 -5.72 -4.37
N GLY A 246 21.55 -5.73 -5.21
CA GLY A 246 22.06 -6.93 -5.86
C GLY A 246 21.68 -7.10 -7.33
N GLY A 247 21.03 -6.11 -7.93
CA GLY A 247 20.73 -6.06 -9.36
C GLY A 247 21.91 -5.58 -10.22
N GLU A 248 21.71 -5.50 -11.53
CA GLU A 248 22.80 -5.24 -12.47
C GLU A 248 22.54 -4.09 -13.46
N GLU A 249 21.30 -3.64 -13.63
CA GLU A 249 20.93 -2.77 -14.74
C GLU A 249 20.71 -1.30 -14.38
N PHE A 250 20.16 -0.98 -13.21
CA PHE A 250 19.78 0.38 -12.86
C PHE A 250 20.00 0.70 -11.38
N SER A 251 20.15 1.99 -11.08
CA SER A 251 20.37 2.45 -9.71
C SER A 251 19.07 2.73 -8.98
N MET A 252 19.10 2.68 -7.64
CA MET A 252 17.98 3.10 -6.81
C MET A 252 17.68 4.60 -6.98
N GLU A 253 18.69 5.41 -7.27
CA GLU A 253 18.52 6.83 -7.55
C GLU A 253 17.61 7.06 -8.77
N ASP A 254 17.84 6.33 -9.86
CA ASP A 254 17.01 6.40 -11.06
C ASP A 254 15.57 5.98 -10.77
N VAL A 255 15.40 4.90 -10.01
CA VAL A 255 14.07 4.41 -9.59
C VAL A 255 13.33 5.46 -8.76
N CYS A 256 13.98 6.08 -7.79
CA CYS A 256 13.40 7.12 -6.96
C CYS A 256 13.06 8.38 -7.75
N GLN A 257 13.92 8.77 -8.69
CA GLN A 257 13.67 9.94 -9.54
C GLN A 257 12.45 9.74 -10.45
N GLU A 258 12.33 8.57 -11.05
CA GLU A 258 11.16 8.22 -11.87
C GLU A 258 9.86 8.26 -11.06
N TRP A 259 9.90 7.73 -9.84
CA TRP A 259 8.74 7.74 -8.96
C TRP A 259 8.38 9.15 -8.51
N THR A 260 9.37 9.98 -8.18
CA THR A 260 9.18 11.40 -7.87
C THR A 260 8.50 12.13 -9.02
N ASP A 261 9.00 11.95 -10.24
CA ASP A 261 8.41 12.57 -11.44
C ASP A 261 6.97 12.11 -11.66
N PHE A 262 6.68 10.84 -11.45
CA PHE A 262 5.33 10.31 -11.58
C PHE A 262 4.38 10.90 -10.53
N ILE A 263 4.80 11.01 -9.28
CA ILE A 263 3.98 11.66 -8.23
C ILE A 263 3.71 13.12 -8.60
N MET A 264 4.71 13.85 -9.04
CA MET A 264 4.55 15.26 -9.42
C MET A 264 3.56 15.45 -10.57
N LYS A 265 3.57 14.55 -11.53
CA LYS A 265 2.61 14.54 -12.66
C LYS A 265 1.19 14.12 -12.23
N SER A 266 1.04 13.51 -11.08
CA SER A 266 -0.23 13.01 -10.55
C SER A 266 -0.93 14.01 -9.62
N GLU A 267 -0.49 15.26 -9.56
CA GLU A 267 -0.99 16.28 -8.62
C GLU A 267 -2.50 16.48 -8.73
N ASN A 268 -3.06 16.52 -9.93
CA ASN A 268 -4.50 16.71 -10.13
C ASN A 268 -5.31 15.57 -9.52
N TYR A 269 -4.88 14.34 -9.74
CA TYR A 269 -5.54 13.17 -9.14
C TYR A 269 -5.43 13.19 -7.62
N LEU A 270 -4.25 13.43 -7.09
CA LEU A 270 -4.00 13.47 -5.64
C LEU A 270 -4.80 14.58 -4.96
N SER A 271 -4.92 15.74 -5.62
CA SER A 271 -5.78 16.83 -5.17
C SER A 271 -7.24 16.40 -5.10
N SER A 272 -7.71 15.67 -6.10
CA SER A 272 -9.11 15.21 -6.18
C SER A 272 -9.50 14.21 -5.08
N ILE A 273 -8.54 13.50 -4.50
CA ILE A 273 -8.77 12.52 -3.43
C ILE A 273 -8.35 13.01 -2.05
N SER A 274 -7.80 14.20 -1.94
CA SER A 274 -7.49 14.85 -0.66
C SER A 274 -8.78 15.23 0.08
N GLN A 275 -8.75 15.15 1.42
CA GLN A 275 -9.89 15.49 2.28
C GLN A 275 -9.84 16.93 2.78
N THR A 276 -8.95 17.77 2.26
CA THR A 276 -8.92 19.20 2.59
C THR A 276 -10.24 19.84 2.20
N ASN A 277 -10.96 20.31 3.19
CA ASN A 277 -12.13 21.17 2.96
C ASN A 277 -11.68 22.39 2.17
N GLN A 278 -12.42 22.68 1.14
CA GLN A 278 -12.32 23.93 0.37
C GLN A 278 -12.63 25.12 1.26
#